data_dbd37ed1b908d63727677dbbf0e3b3d2
#
_entry.id   dbd37ed1b908d63727677dbbf0e3b3d2
#
_cell.length_a   1.000
_cell.length_b   1.000
_cell.length_c   1.000
_cell.angle_alpha   90.00
_cell.angle_beta   90.00
_cell.angle_gamma   90.00
#
_symmetry.space_group_name_H-M   'P 1'
#
loop_
_entity.id
_entity.type
_entity.pdbx_description
1 polymer ?
#
loop_
_entity_poly.entity_id
_entity_poly.type
_entity_poly.pdbx_seq_one_letter_code
_entity_poly.pdbx_strand_id
1 'polypeptide(L)'
;DSVHSFPTRRSSDLQDKLDYKLSTCCNPIPGDEVFGFVTINEGIKVHRKDCPNAISMQSNYAYRIIPAKWIDSSQEEFKAILKITGMDILGLTNELTKVISSQMNVNIQSISLNTEAGIFYGQVAVVVQNNTILKKLIENIKKVDGIDKVTRVYNN
;
A
#
# COMPACT_ATOMS: atom_id res chain seq x y z
N ASP A 1 1.68 -9.93 26.60
CA ASP A 1 1.13 -10.61 26.10
C ASP A 1 1.36 -11.04 24.73
N SER A 2 0.59 -10.85 23.81
CA SER A 2 0.80 -11.49 22.53
C SER A 2 1.00 -10.52 21.41
N VAL A 3 1.76 -9.49 21.66
CA VAL A 3 2.13 -8.60 20.59
C VAL A 3 3.34 -9.18 19.87
N HIS A 4 3.18 -9.43 18.60
CA HIS A 4 4.27 -9.91 17.77
C HIS A 4 4.86 -8.77 16.99
N SER A 5 6.19 -8.69 16.98
CA SER A 5 6.92 -7.70 16.22
C SER A 5 7.63 -8.39 15.06
N PHE A 6 7.69 -7.73 13.93
CA PHE A 6 8.41 -8.27 12.80
C PHE A 6 9.02 -7.11 12.00
N PRO A 7 10.17 -7.36 11.36
CA PRO A 7 10.80 -6.31 10.57
C PRO A 7 9.98 -6.05 9.32
N THR A 8 10.11 -4.87 8.77
CA THR A 8 9.41 -4.51 7.56
C THR A 8 10.01 -5.22 6.36
N ARG A 9 11.13 -5.86 6.51
CA ARG A 9 11.67 -6.72 5.48
C ARG A 9 11.90 -8.10 6.08
N ARG A 10 12.04 -9.06 5.20
CA ARG A 10 12.28 -10.39 5.62
C ARG A 10 13.62 -10.45 6.34
N SER A 11 13.57 -10.90 7.56
CA SER A 11 14.76 -11.02 8.37
C SER A 11 15.44 -12.35 8.11
N SER A 12 16.76 -12.34 8.10
CA SER A 12 17.51 -13.58 8.12
C SER A 12 17.87 -13.98 9.55
N ASP A 13 17.33 -13.29 10.50
CA ASP A 13 17.59 -13.57 11.90
C ASP A 13 17.03 -14.94 12.25
N LEU A 14 17.89 -15.80 12.75
CA LEU A 14 17.49 -17.16 13.06
C LEU A 14 16.60 -17.28 14.27
N GLN A 15 16.46 -16.22 15.03
CA GLN A 15 15.59 -16.23 16.18
C GLN A 15 14.12 -16.06 15.78
N ASP A 16 13.89 -15.61 14.57
CA ASP A 16 12.55 -15.45 14.08
C ASP A 16 12.08 -16.80 13.58
N LYS A 17 11.28 -17.46 14.38
CA LYS A 17 10.83 -18.81 14.08
C LYS A 17 9.64 -18.86 13.16
N LEU A 18 8.97 -17.75 12.97
CA LEU A 18 7.75 -17.72 12.18
C LEU A 18 7.99 -16.98 10.89
N ASP A 19 7.64 -17.62 9.80
CA ASP A 19 7.63 -16.95 8.52
C ASP A 19 6.46 -15.98 8.45
N TYR A 20 6.69 -14.84 7.86
CA TYR A 20 5.60 -13.91 7.62
C TYR A 20 5.76 -13.29 6.26
N LYS A 21 4.64 -12.88 5.68
CA LYS A 21 4.57 -12.27 4.37
C LYS A 21 3.61 -11.12 4.41
N LEU A 22 3.90 -10.11 3.62
CA LEU A 22 2.96 -9.01 3.45
C LEU A 22 1.88 -9.44 2.47
N SER A 23 0.63 -9.22 2.84
CA SER A 23 -0.48 -9.66 2.01
C SER A 23 -0.57 -8.81 0.76
N THR A 24 -0.81 -9.47 -0.38
CA THR A 24 -0.95 -8.74 -1.64
C THR A 24 -2.33 -8.14 -1.83
N CYS A 25 -3.31 -8.54 -1.02
CA CYS A 25 -4.66 -7.99 -1.16
C CYS A 25 -4.75 -6.55 -0.69
N CYS A 26 -3.84 -6.10 0.17
CA CYS A 26 -3.89 -4.74 0.69
C CYS A 26 -2.54 -4.03 0.75
N ASN A 27 -1.46 -4.73 0.43
CA ASN A 27 -0.12 -4.15 0.33
C ASN A 27 0.24 -3.27 1.53
N PRO A 28 0.43 -3.88 2.71
CA PRO A 28 0.79 -3.07 3.90
C PRO A 28 2.15 -2.42 3.74
N ILE A 29 2.29 -1.22 4.27
CA ILE A 29 3.59 -0.52 4.30
C ILE A 29 3.80 0.04 5.70
N PRO A 30 5.05 0.35 6.07
CA PRO A 30 5.31 0.91 7.39
C PRO A 30 4.50 2.17 7.64
N GLY A 31 3.92 2.27 8.82
CA GLY A 31 3.02 3.34 9.18
C GLY A 31 1.56 2.96 9.09
N ASP A 32 1.24 1.92 8.34
CA ASP A 32 -0.13 1.39 8.32
C ASP A 32 -0.40 0.64 9.61
N GLU A 33 -1.66 0.67 10.04
CA GLU A 33 -2.09 -0.21 11.11
C GLU A 33 -2.32 -1.59 10.52
N VAL A 34 -1.68 -2.58 11.11
CA VAL A 34 -1.65 -3.92 10.57
C VAL A 34 -1.95 -4.95 11.64
N PHE A 35 -2.31 -6.14 11.20
CA PHE A 35 -2.45 -7.29 12.08
C PHE A 35 -1.89 -8.50 11.34
N GLY A 36 -1.53 -9.53 12.11
CA GLY A 36 -1.07 -10.78 11.54
C GLY A 36 -2.21 -11.79 11.52
N PHE A 37 -2.28 -12.55 10.46
CA PHE A 37 -3.25 -13.63 10.34
C PHE A 37 -2.49 -14.93 10.18
N VAL A 38 -2.67 -15.84 11.12
CA VAL A 38 -1.96 -17.13 11.11
C VAL A 38 -2.62 -18.03 10.10
N THR A 39 -1.91 -18.37 9.05
CA THR A 39 -2.42 -19.27 8.02
C THR A 39 -2.01 -20.70 8.34
N ILE A 40 -2.62 -21.64 7.64
CA ILE A 40 -2.34 -23.05 7.88
C ILE A 40 -0.99 -23.46 7.28
N ASN A 41 -0.69 -22.98 6.07
CA ASN A 41 0.47 -23.46 5.34
C ASN A 41 1.53 -22.39 5.05
N GLU A 42 1.21 -21.12 5.22
CA GLU A 42 2.09 -20.06 4.75
C GLU A 42 2.62 -19.18 5.87
N GLY A 43 2.47 -19.60 7.10
CA GLY A 43 2.91 -18.81 8.22
C GLY A 43 1.96 -17.66 8.49
N ILE A 44 2.52 -16.49 8.81
CA ILE A 44 1.72 -15.33 9.17
C ILE A 44 1.64 -14.39 7.99
N LYS A 45 0.42 -14.01 7.62
CA LYS A 45 0.21 -12.98 6.61
C LYS A 45 -0.18 -11.69 7.29
N VAL A 46 0.47 -10.60 6.89
CA VAL A 46 0.24 -9.29 7.48
C VAL A 46 -0.73 -8.53 6.61
N HIS A 47 -1.82 -8.08 7.21
CA HIS A 47 -2.87 -7.33 6.53
C HIS A 47 -3.03 -5.96 7.17
N ARG A 48 -3.46 -5.00 6.38
CA ARG A 48 -3.87 -3.71 6.93
C ARG A 48 -5.18 -3.90 7.67
N LYS A 49 -5.35 -3.15 8.74
CA LYS A 49 -6.60 -3.25 9.52
C LYS A 49 -7.81 -2.84 8.69
N ASP A 50 -7.62 -2.00 7.68
CA ASP A 50 -8.71 -1.58 6.81
C ASP A 50 -8.80 -2.39 5.53
N CYS A 51 -8.15 -3.54 5.48
CA CYS A 51 -8.26 -4.44 4.34
C CYS A 51 -9.70 -4.92 4.19
N PRO A 52 -10.24 -4.97 2.97
CA PRO A 52 -11.60 -5.46 2.80
C PRO A 52 -11.83 -6.87 3.33
N ASN A 53 -10.79 -7.68 3.37
CA ASN A 53 -10.89 -9.04 3.88
C ASN A 53 -10.82 -9.12 5.40
N ALA A 54 -10.49 -8.02 6.08
CA ALA A 54 -10.28 -8.04 7.52
C ALA A 54 -11.58 -8.32 8.27
N ILE A 55 -12.69 -7.81 7.77
CA ILE A 55 -13.99 -8.03 8.41
C ILE A 55 -14.31 -9.51 8.44
N SER A 56 -14.12 -10.19 7.32
CA SER A 56 -14.36 -11.63 7.23
C SER A 56 -13.43 -12.40 8.15
N MET A 57 -12.17 -12.01 8.22
CA MET A 57 -11.21 -12.67 9.08
C MET A 57 -11.58 -12.51 10.55
N GLN A 58 -12.00 -11.32 10.94
CA GLN A 58 -12.37 -11.06 12.32
C GLN A 58 -13.67 -11.76 12.70
N SER A 59 -14.60 -11.88 11.76
CA SER A 59 -15.87 -12.53 12.03
C SER A 59 -15.76 -14.03 12.12
N ASN A 60 -14.94 -14.63 11.26
CA ASN A 60 -14.91 -16.08 11.14
C ASN A 60 -13.69 -16.73 11.75
N TYR A 61 -12.60 -16.00 11.84
CA TYR A 61 -11.31 -16.58 12.24
C TYR A 61 -10.58 -15.68 13.24
N ALA A 62 -11.33 -15.09 14.15
CA ALA A 62 -10.72 -14.17 15.12
C ALA A 62 -9.58 -14.81 15.91
N TYR A 63 -9.68 -16.12 16.14
CA TYR A 63 -8.65 -16.83 16.91
C TYR A 63 -7.34 -16.95 16.16
N ARG A 64 -7.30 -16.62 14.88
CA ARG A 64 -6.08 -16.64 14.09
C ARG A 64 -5.44 -15.27 13.95
N ILE A 65 -6.04 -14.24 14.51
CA ILE A 65 -5.56 -12.88 14.38
C ILE A 65 -4.65 -12.56 15.56
N ILE A 66 -3.46 -12.04 15.26
CA ILE A 66 -2.52 -11.66 16.28
C ILE A 66 -2.10 -10.20 16.07
N PRO A 67 -1.78 -9.50 17.15
CA PRO A 67 -1.26 -8.14 17.02
C PRO A 67 0.08 -8.14 16.31
N ALA A 68 0.33 -7.07 15.58
CA ALA A 68 1.57 -6.92 14.84
C ALA A 68 1.97 -5.46 14.82
N LYS A 69 3.26 -5.19 14.72
CA LYS A 69 3.76 -3.83 14.60
C LYS A 69 5.02 -3.84 13.75
N TRP A 70 5.29 -2.69 13.15
CA TRP A 70 6.45 -2.53 12.31
C TRP A 70 7.70 -2.30 13.13
N ILE A 71 8.81 -2.84 12.64
CA ILE A 71 10.14 -2.56 13.16
C ILE A 71 10.84 -1.67 12.14
N ASP A 72 11.76 -0.86 12.60
CA ASP A 72 12.47 0.06 11.73
C ASP A 72 13.08 -0.66 10.54
N SER A 73 12.79 -0.17 9.36
CA SER A 73 13.35 -0.72 8.13
C SER A 73 13.44 0.39 7.09
N SER A 74 14.09 1.46 7.47
CA SER A 74 14.14 2.66 6.63
C SER A 74 14.78 2.42 5.27
N GLN A 75 15.44 1.29 5.08
CA GLN A 75 16.09 0.94 3.82
C GLN A 75 15.18 0.17 2.88
N GLU A 76 14.01 -0.26 3.35
CA GLU A 76 13.12 -1.08 2.55
C GLU A 76 12.16 -0.23 1.74
N GLU A 77 11.72 -0.78 0.64
CA GLU A 77 10.72 -0.14 -0.20
C GLU A 77 9.51 -1.06 -0.34
N PHE A 78 8.34 -0.46 -0.38
CA PHE A 78 7.09 -1.19 -0.38
C PHE A 78 6.19 -0.70 -1.48
N LYS A 79 5.43 -1.62 -2.06
CA LYS A 79 4.53 -1.30 -3.16
C LYS A 79 3.21 -0.75 -2.64
N ALA A 80 2.72 0.30 -3.27
CA ALA A 80 1.38 0.82 -3.01
C ALA A 80 0.73 1.14 -4.35
N ILE A 81 -0.58 0.93 -4.43
CA ILE A 81 -1.32 1.16 -5.66
C ILE A 81 -2.32 2.28 -5.41
N LEU A 82 -2.31 3.27 -6.29
CA LEU A 82 -3.18 4.42 -6.22
C LEU A 82 -4.11 4.44 -7.42
N LYS A 83 -5.37 4.74 -7.16
CA LYS A 83 -6.36 4.94 -8.22
C LYS A 83 -6.67 6.41 -8.29
N ILE A 84 -6.59 6.97 -9.50
CA ILE A 84 -6.74 8.39 -9.73
C ILE A 84 -7.87 8.59 -10.73
N THR A 85 -8.78 9.48 -10.42
CA THR A 85 -9.83 9.87 -11.35
C THR A 85 -9.84 11.38 -11.49
N GLY A 86 -10.26 11.84 -12.66
CA GLY A 86 -10.30 13.26 -12.92
C GLY A 86 -10.85 13.54 -14.28
N MET A 87 -10.66 14.78 -14.73
CA MET A 87 -11.09 15.20 -16.06
C MET A 87 -9.96 14.99 -17.04
N ASP A 88 -10.32 14.58 -18.25
CA ASP A 88 -9.33 14.36 -19.31
C ASP A 88 -8.88 15.72 -19.84
N ILE A 89 -7.77 16.21 -19.32
CA ILE A 89 -7.19 17.51 -19.67
C ILE A 89 -5.85 17.27 -20.35
N LEU A 90 -5.62 18.04 -21.40
CA LEU A 90 -4.35 17.95 -22.11
C LEU A 90 -3.18 18.17 -21.17
N GLY A 91 -2.20 17.28 -21.23
CA GLY A 91 -1.01 17.39 -20.40
C GLY A 91 -1.15 16.80 -19.01
N LEU A 92 -2.31 16.26 -18.65
CA LEU A 92 -2.54 15.73 -17.32
C LEU A 92 -1.56 14.59 -16.99
N THR A 93 -1.35 13.68 -17.93
CA THR A 93 -0.44 12.56 -17.70
C THR A 93 0.97 13.05 -17.40
N ASN A 94 1.42 14.05 -18.13
CA ASN A 94 2.76 14.60 -17.96
C ASN A 94 2.89 15.27 -16.59
N GLU A 95 1.89 16.04 -16.19
CA GLU A 95 1.90 16.66 -14.87
C GLU A 95 1.88 15.63 -13.76
N LEU A 96 1.09 14.59 -13.94
CA LEU A 96 0.98 13.52 -12.96
C LEU A 96 2.31 12.80 -12.76
N THR A 97 2.95 12.39 -13.83
CA THR A 97 4.23 11.69 -13.72
C THR A 97 5.32 12.61 -13.17
N LYS A 98 5.25 13.90 -13.49
CA LYS A 98 6.21 14.87 -12.97
C LYS A 98 6.10 15.00 -11.45
N VAL A 99 4.88 15.05 -10.93
CA VAL A 99 4.67 15.15 -9.50
C VAL A 99 5.21 13.90 -8.81
N ILE A 100 4.91 12.73 -9.34
CA ILE A 100 5.31 11.48 -8.69
C ILE A 100 6.82 11.28 -8.76
N SER A 101 7.39 11.39 -9.95
CA SER A 101 8.80 11.06 -10.16
C SER A 101 9.74 12.18 -9.80
N SER A 102 9.44 13.40 -10.26
CA SER A 102 10.40 14.49 -10.14
C SER A 102 10.28 15.23 -8.83
N GLN A 103 9.06 15.55 -8.41
CA GLN A 103 8.87 16.35 -7.20
C GLN A 103 8.94 15.52 -5.94
N MET A 104 8.35 14.34 -5.95
CA MET A 104 8.34 13.47 -4.77
C MET A 104 9.46 12.45 -4.79
N ASN A 105 10.14 12.31 -5.91
CA ASN A 105 11.22 11.34 -6.06
C ASN A 105 10.76 9.93 -5.72
N VAL A 106 9.54 9.60 -6.12
CA VAL A 106 8.95 8.30 -5.88
C VAL A 106 9.03 7.49 -7.15
N ASN A 107 9.44 6.24 -7.02
CA ASN A 107 9.62 5.36 -8.15
C ASN A 107 8.27 4.80 -8.62
N ILE A 108 7.97 4.95 -9.90
CA ILE A 108 6.75 4.39 -10.49
C ILE A 108 7.08 3.00 -11.01
N GLN A 109 6.40 1.99 -10.48
CA GLN A 109 6.59 0.63 -10.93
C GLN A 109 5.75 0.32 -12.16
N SER A 110 4.53 0.81 -12.19
CA SER A 110 3.67 0.66 -13.35
C SER A 110 2.63 1.77 -13.35
N ILE A 111 2.13 2.07 -14.53
CA ILE A 111 1.11 3.09 -14.67
C ILE A 111 0.16 2.67 -15.78
N SER A 112 -1.13 2.80 -15.53
CA SER A 112 -2.16 2.47 -16.49
C SER A 112 -3.11 3.67 -16.56
N LEU A 113 -3.32 4.21 -17.74
CA LEU A 113 -4.11 5.41 -17.93
C LEU A 113 -5.13 5.18 -19.02
N ASN A 114 -6.38 5.52 -18.74
CA ASN A 114 -7.46 5.40 -19.69
C ASN A 114 -8.35 6.62 -19.59
N THR A 115 -8.97 6.98 -20.72
CA THR A 115 -9.96 8.02 -20.73
C THR A 115 -11.24 7.47 -21.36
N GLU A 116 -12.37 7.87 -20.81
CA GLU A 116 -13.65 7.44 -21.33
C GLU A 116 -14.68 8.52 -21.05
N ALA A 117 -15.35 9.00 -22.09
CA ALA A 117 -16.41 10.00 -21.96
C ALA A 117 -15.91 11.26 -21.23
N GLY A 118 -14.69 11.66 -21.52
CA GLY A 118 -14.11 12.87 -20.91
C GLY A 118 -13.60 12.68 -19.49
N ILE A 119 -13.64 11.47 -18.97
CA ILE A 119 -13.16 11.17 -17.62
C ILE A 119 -11.85 10.41 -17.72
N PHE A 120 -10.90 10.82 -16.89
CA PHE A 120 -9.59 10.22 -16.83
C PHE A 120 -9.57 9.19 -15.70
N TYR A 121 -9.09 7.99 -16.01
CA TYR A 121 -8.92 6.93 -15.04
C TYR A 121 -7.47 6.49 -15.04
N GLY A 122 -6.84 6.55 -13.89
CA GLY A 122 -5.46 6.13 -13.78
C GLY A 122 -5.26 5.17 -12.62
N GLN A 123 -4.35 4.24 -12.80
CA GLN A 123 -3.91 3.37 -11.73
C GLN A 123 -2.39 3.33 -11.77
N VAL A 124 -1.78 3.67 -10.65
CA VAL A 124 -0.33 3.80 -10.56
C VAL A 124 0.16 2.94 -9.41
N ALA A 125 1.13 2.09 -9.70
CA ALA A 125 1.82 1.34 -8.66
C ALA A 125 3.14 2.05 -8.39
N VAL A 126 3.32 2.46 -7.15
CA VAL A 126 4.53 3.19 -6.73
C VAL A 126 5.24 2.41 -5.65
N VAL A 127 6.51 2.73 -5.46
CA VAL A 127 7.33 2.10 -4.44
C VAL A 127 7.73 3.19 -3.45
N VAL A 128 7.32 3.01 -2.20
CA VAL A 128 7.55 4.00 -1.16
C VAL A 128 8.14 3.32 0.08
N GLN A 129 8.77 4.11 0.92
CA GLN A 129 9.40 3.58 2.11
C GLN A 129 8.44 3.48 3.29
N ASN A 130 7.43 4.34 3.32
CA ASN A 130 6.49 4.34 4.43
C ASN A 130 5.22 5.08 4.06
N ASN A 131 4.27 5.04 4.99
CA ASN A 131 2.95 5.64 4.81
C ASN A 131 3.00 7.15 4.76
N THR A 132 3.94 7.77 5.48
CA THR A 132 4.06 9.23 5.49
C THR A 132 4.37 9.76 4.11
N ILE A 133 5.30 9.10 3.42
CA ILE A 133 5.65 9.49 2.04
C ILE A 133 4.44 9.29 1.12
N LEU A 134 3.74 8.19 1.29
CA LEU A 134 2.58 7.90 0.46
C LEU A 134 1.48 8.95 0.65
N LYS A 135 1.23 9.36 1.89
CA LYS A 135 0.22 10.38 2.15
C LYS A 135 0.58 11.71 1.52
N LYS A 136 1.85 12.09 1.59
CA LYS A 136 2.30 13.32 0.95
C LYS A 136 2.16 13.24 -0.55
N LEU A 137 2.45 12.08 -1.11
CA LEU A 137 2.30 11.87 -2.54
C LEU A 137 0.85 12.04 -2.97
N ILE A 138 -0.06 11.44 -2.22
CA ILE A 138 -1.49 11.56 -2.53
C ILE A 138 -1.93 13.02 -2.49
N GLU A 139 -1.49 13.76 -1.47
CA GLU A 139 -1.85 15.17 -1.35
C GLU A 139 -1.32 15.98 -2.52
N ASN A 140 -0.10 15.71 -2.94
CA ASN A 140 0.48 16.44 -4.05
C ASN A 140 -0.20 16.11 -5.38
N ILE A 141 -0.60 14.86 -5.57
CA ILE A 141 -1.34 14.47 -6.76
C ILE A 141 -2.69 15.18 -6.80
N LYS A 142 -3.35 15.29 -5.65
CA LYS A 142 -4.64 15.97 -5.59
C LYS A 142 -4.56 17.44 -5.97
N LYS A 143 -3.39 18.03 -5.88
CA LYS A 143 -3.20 19.44 -6.25
C LYS A 143 -3.05 19.65 -7.75
N VAL A 144 -2.89 18.59 -8.51
CA VAL A 144 -2.77 18.70 -9.95
C VAL A 144 -4.13 19.09 -10.54
N ASP A 145 -4.11 20.08 -11.43
CA ASP A 145 -5.34 20.52 -12.06
C ASP A 145 -5.98 19.39 -12.86
N GLY A 146 -7.26 19.19 -12.69
CA GLY A 146 -8.00 18.15 -13.39
C GLY A 146 -8.17 16.88 -12.57
N ILE A 147 -7.41 16.71 -11.51
CA ILE A 147 -7.57 15.53 -10.65
C ILE A 147 -8.76 15.73 -9.73
N ASP A 148 -9.63 14.74 -9.70
CA ASP A 148 -10.83 14.78 -8.88
C ASP A 148 -10.66 13.97 -7.61
N LYS A 149 -10.11 12.76 -7.72
CA LYS A 149 -10.02 11.87 -6.58
C LYS A 149 -8.78 10.98 -6.69
N VAL A 150 -8.10 10.80 -5.57
CA VAL A 150 -6.96 9.89 -5.46
C VAL A 150 -7.21 8.99 -4.27
N THR A 151 -7.22 7.68 -4.48
CA THR A 151 -7.43 6.73 -3.42
C THR A 151 -6.41 5.62 -3.50
N ARG A 152 -6.08 5.06 -2.36
CA ARG A 152 -5.25 3.87 -2.31
C ARG A 152 -6.16 2.67 -2.52
N VAL A 153 -5.77 1.75 -3.39
CA VAL A 153 -6.64 0.64 -3.73
C VAL A 153 -6.12 -0.65 -3.16
N TYR A 154 -7.01 -1.60 -3.09
CA TYR A 154 -6.72 -2.95 -2.66
C TYR A 154 -6.62 -3.83 -3.89
N ASN A 155 -5.69 -4.74 -3.83
CA ASN A 155 -5.45 -5.66 -4.92
C ASN A 155 -6.17 -6.97 -4.60
N ASN A 156 -7.31 -7.18 -5.20
CA ASN A 156 -8.07 -8.41 -4.94
C ASN A 156 -7.64 -9.53 -5.86
#